data_100a70e7feb9e347c1ece2580d6959c7
#
_entry.id   100a70e7feb9e347c1ece2580d6959c7
#
_cell.length_a   1.000
_cell.length_b   1.000
_cell.length_c   1.000
_cell.angle_alpha   90.00
_cell.angle_beta   90.00
_cell.angle_gamma   90.00
#
_symmetry.space_group_name_H-M   'P 1'
#
loop_
_entity.id
_entity.type
_entity.pdbx_description
1 polymer ?
#
loop_
_entity_poly.entity_id
_entity_poly.type
_entity_poly.pdbx_seq_one_letter_code
_entity_poly.pdbx_strand_id
1 'polypeptide(L)'
;LSVASNGTFSIYIPVPPDMPLGPRIIKITFAGEEFILGSNSTTVFTVYGPTIVSLNPPATVAVGDEMHLSGTVRDNLPDGGLGNHSLEIFIDGTLIGITTTDEYGDWSHTWVISDFLDVGIHTVTVSAPAQGYHRPGSVDANLTIAYHTALTLQVDSISETRGGSWNFSGRLFDSDTAGAPGLEDREIIISLDGLEIERLTTASDGVFSLQHSLGFLIARGGHDIEFLFEGQKFYLPIEYNMTVYARADVEIGILWQTDIII
;
A
#
# COMPACT_ATOMS: atom_id res chain seq x y z
N LEU A 1 -22.34 -18.99 -49.90
CA LEU A 1 -20.95 -18.67 -50.17
C LEU A 1 -20.80 -18.53 -51.69
N SER A 2 -20.26 -17.43 -52.18
CA SER A 2 -19.97 -17.25 -53.61
C SER A 2 -18.51 -17.63 -53.89
N VAL A 3 -18.31 -18.34 -55.00
CA VAL A 3 -16.99 -18.74 -55.48
C VAL A 3 -16.60 -17.80 -56.62
N ALA A 4 -15.37 -17.28 -56.61
CA ALA A 4 -14.83 -16.45 -57.67
C ALA A 4 -14.60 -17.27 -58.96
N SER A 5 -14.49 -16.60 -60.12
CA SER A 5 -14.31 -17.26 -61.43
C SER A 5 -13.04 -18.13 -61.50
N ASN A 6 -12.07 -17.92 -60.65
CA ASN A 6 -10.84 -18.74 -60.51
C ASN A 6 -10.99 -19.94 -59.57
N GLY A 7 -12.21 -20.20 -59.03
CA GLY A 7 -12.48 -21.28 -58.08
C GLY A 7 -12.14 -20.99 -56.63
N THR A 8 -11.71 -19.77 -56.28
CA THR A 8 -11.40 -19.39 -54.87
C THR A 8 -12.63 -18.83 -54.18
N PHE A 9 -12.68 -19.00 -52.88
CA PHE A 9 -13.66 -18.35 -51.99
C PHE A 9 -12.99 -17.88 -50.70
N SER A 10 -13.63 -16.93 -50.06
CA SER A 10 -13.21 -16.46 -48.73
C SER A 10 -14.48 -16.26 -47.89
N ILE A 11 -14.38 -16.57 -46.60
CA ILE A 11 -15.46 -16.39 -45.63
C ILE A 11 -14.88 -15.87 -44.32
N TYR A 12 -15.55 -14.91 -43.74
CA TYR A 12 -15.30 -14.46 -42.37
C TYR A 12 -16.29 -15.18 -41.44
N ILE A 13 -15.75 -15.89 -40.45
CA ILE A 13 -16.55 -16.60 -39.44
C ILE A 13 -16.24 -15.95 -38.12
N PRO A 14 -17.16 -15.20 -37.49
CA PRO A 14 -16.94 -14.67 -36.14
C PRO A 14 -16.84 -15.82 -35.14
N VAL A 15 -15.89 -15.71 -34.21
CA VAL A 15 -15.77 -16.65 -33.09
C VAL A 15 -16.70 -16.17 -31.98
N PRO A 16 -17.74 -16.90 -31.60
CA PRO A 16 -18.60 -16.52 -30.47
C PRO A 16 -17.82 -16.44 -29.17
N PRO A 17 -18.14 -15.49 -28.27
CA PRO A 17 -17.39 -15.32 -27.01
C PRO A 17 -17.51 -16.51 -26.04
N ASP A 18 -18.54 -17.33 -26.19
CA ASP A 18 -18.81 -18.57 -25.44
C ASP A 18 -18.27 -19.84 -26.13
N MET A 19 -17.55 -19.68 -27.25
CA MET A 19 -16.98 -20.84 -27.94
C MET A 19 -15.95 -21.53 -27.04
N PRO A 20 -16.09 -22.85 -26.77
CA PRO A 20 -15.12 -23.57 -25.94
C PRO A 20 -13.71 -23.47 -26.51
N LEU A 21 -12.73 -23.26 -25.62
CA LEU A 21 -11.32 -23.15 -25.98
C LEU A 21 -10.76 -24.44 -26.58
N GLY A 22 -9.64 -24.34 -27.28
CA GLY A 22 -8.93 -25.46 -27.87
C GLY A 22 -9.22 -25.69 -29.35
N PRO A 23 -8.80 -26.85 -29.89
CA PRO A 23 -8.96 -27.17 -31.33
C PRO A 23 -10.40 -27.35 -31.74
N ARG A 24 -10.74 -26.74 -32.86
CA ARG A 24 -12.07 -26.79 -33.51
C ARG A 24 -11.90 -27.15 -34.96
N ILE A 25 -12.92 -27.83 -35.51
CA ILE A 25 -12.93 -28.28 -36.88
C ILE A 25 -13.89 -27.41 -37.69
N ILE A 26 -13.39 -26.86 -38.80
CA ILE A 26 -14.24 -26.28 -39.85
C ILE A 26 -14.37 -27.32 -40.98
N LYS A 27 -15.59 -27.64 -41.30
CA LYS A 27 -15.93 -28.48 -42.46
C LYS A 27 -16.62 -27.61 -43.49
N ILE A 28 -16.09 -27.62 -44.70
CA ILE A 28 -16.68 -26.97 -45.86
C ILE A 28 -17.18 -28.08 -46.78
N THR A 29 -18.46 -27.97 -47.19
CA THR A 29 -19.09 -28.96 -48.02
C THR A 29 -19.67 -28.29 -49.27
N PHE A 30 -19.36 -28.79 -50.42
CA PHE A 30 -20.03 -28.54 -51.68
C PHE A 30 -20.97 -29.72 -51.96
N ALA A 31 -22.26 -29.46 -52.06
CA ALA A 31 -23.27 -30.53 -52.23
C ALA A 31 -23.24 -31.18 -53.62
N GLY A 32 -22.55 -30.55 -54.55
CA GLY A 32 -22.61 -30.94 -55.96
C GLY A 32 -23.68 -30.20 -56.74
N GLU A 33 -23.63 -30.29 -58.06
CA GLU A 33 -24.61 -29.79 -59.02
C GLU A 33 -24.81 -30.85 -60.11
N GLU A 34 -25.75 -30.60 -61.03
CA GLU A 34 -26.24 -31.58 -61.98
C GLU A 34 -25.20 -32.48 -62.69
N PHE A 35 -24.00 -31.94 -62.97
CA PHE A 35 -22.89 -32.68 -63.57
C PHE A 35 -21.57 -32.59 -62.76
N ILE A 36 -21.62 -32.08 -61.51
CA ILE A 36 -20.46 -31.94 -60.63
C ILE A 36 -20.76 -32.67 -59.34
N LEU A 37 -19.88 -33.62 -58.98
CA LEU A 37 -20.05 -34.39 -57.76
C LEU A 37 -19.74 -33.48 -56.48
N GLY A 38 -20.45 -33.76 -55.40
CA GLY A 38 -20.25 -33.15 -54.13
C GLY A 38 -18.86 -33.46 -53.57
N SER A 39 -18.32 -32.52 -52.80
CA SER A 39 -17.01 -32.63 -52.17
C SER A 39 -17.04 -31.97 -50.80
N ASN A 40 -16.13 -32.36 -49.92
CA ASN A 40 -15.92 -31.67 -48.64
C ASN A 40 -14.42 -31.59 -48.29
N SER A 41 -14.12 -30.59 -47.48
CA SER A 41 -12.78 -30.43 -46.91
C SER A 41 -12.92 -30.01 -45.46
N THR A 42 -11.96 -30.40 -44.64
CA THR A 42 -11.88 -30.04 -43.22
C THR A 42 -10.55 -29.42 -42.85
N THR A 43 -10.57 -28.45 -41.97
CA THR A 43 -9.38 -27.89 -41.39
C THR A 43 -9.58 -27.68 -39.86
N VAL A 44 -8.48 -27.55 -39.14
CA VAL A 44 -8.49 -27.31 -37.68
C VAL A 44 -8.00 -25.90 -37.44
N PHE A 45 -8.66 -25.20 -36.50
CA PHE A 45 -8.17 -23.96 -35.91
C PHE A 45 -8.24 -24.06 -34.39
N THR A 46 -7.48 -23.25 -33.70
CA THR A 46 -7.46 -23.28 -32.24
C THR A 46 -8.06 -21.98 -31.68
N VAL A 47 -8.98 -22.11 -30.72
CA VAL A 47 -9.58 -21.00 -29.98
C VAL A 47 -8.78 -20.81 -28.72
N TYR A 48 -8.30 -19.57 -28.50
CA TYR A 48 -7.62 -19.16 -27.30
C TYR A 48 -8.45 -18.15 -26.50
N GLY A 49 -8.46 -18.30 -25.18
CA GLY A 49 -9.04 -17.33 -24.25
C GLY A 49 -8.01 -16.28 -23.79
N PRO A 50 -8.46 -15.13 -23.30
CA PRO A 50 -7.61 -14.18 -22.60
C PRO A 50 -7.25 -14.69 -21.21
N THR A 51 -6.17 -14.12 -20.65
CA THR A 51 -5.86 -14.20 -19.23
C THR A 51 -5.92 -12.80 -18.67
N ILE A 52 -6.81 -12.57 -17.70
CA ILE A 52 -7.01 -11.29 -17.03
C ILE A 52 -6.45 -11.43 -15.63
N VAL A 53 -5.40 -10.68 -15.33
CA VAL A 53 -4.72 -10.67 -14.04
C VAL A 53 -5.15 -9.43 -13.27
N SER A 54 -5.51 -9.59 -11.99
CA SER A 54 -5.68 -8.48 -11.06
C SER A 54 -4.59 -8.50 -10.00
N LEU A 55 -4.28 -7.33 -9.45
CA LEU A 55 -3.28 -7.13 -8.41
C LEU A 55 -3.82 -6.12 -7.40
N ASN A 56 -3.76 -6.49 -6.12
CA ASN A 56 -4.05 -5.64 -4.97
C ASN A 56 -2.73 -5.39 -4.21
N PRO A 57 -1.93 -4.40 -4.60
CA PRO A 57 -0.70 -4.09 -3.89
C PRO A 57 -1.01 -3.29 -2.61
N PRO A 58 -0.15 -3.35 -1.58
CA PRO A 58 -0.16 -2.35 -0.53
C PRO A 58 0.24 -0.98 -1.12
N ALA A 59 -0.29 0.11 -0.56
CA ALA A 59 0.04 1.46 -1.03
C ALA A 59 1.49 1.83 -0.70
N THR A 60 1.96 1.47 0.51
CA THR A 60 3.31 1.72 1.01
C THR A 60 3.75 0.57 1.90
N VAL A 61 5.03 0.19 1.81
CA VAL A 61 5.69 -0.81 2.66
C VAL A 61 7.04 -0.27 3.07
N ALA A 62 7.47 -0.54 4.31
CA ALA A 62 8.80 -0.10 4.75
C ALA A 62 9.90 -1.11 4.39
N VAL A 63 11.13 -0.60 4.37
CA VAL A 63 12.34 -1.43 4.26
C VAL A 63 12.36 -2.45 5.42
N GLY A 64 12.60 -3.70 5.11
CA GLY A 64 12.64 -4.80 6.09
C GLY A 64 11.27 -5.43 6.41
N ASP A 65 10.16 -4.80 6.02
CA ASP A 65 8.82 -5.32 6.25
C ASP A 65 8.41 -6.38 5.23
N GLU A 66 7.39 -7.18 5.58
CA GLU A 66 6.74 -8.10 4.68
C GLU A 66 5.71 -7.38 3.80
N MET A 67 5.88 -7.50 2.49
CA MET A 67 4.91 -7.09 1.50
C MET A 67 3.96 -8.25 1.16
N HIS A 68 2.66 -8.02 1.29
CA HIS A 68 1.64 -8.98 0.91
C HIS A 68 0.97 -8.55 -0.39
N LEU A 69 1.13 -9.36 -1.42
CA LEU A 69 0.47 -9.18 -2.72
C LEU A 69 -0.64 -10.21 -2.86
N SER A 70 -1.76 -9.82 -3.46
CA SER A 70 -2.87 -10.71 -3.76
C SER A 70 -3.62 -10.26 -5.01
N GLY A 71 -4.42 -11.14 -5.55
CA GLY A 71 -5.25 -10.82 -6.70
C GLY A 71 -5.95 -12.05 -7.27
N THR A 72 -6.41 -11.92 -8.50
CA THR A 72 -7.11 -12.99 -9.20
C THR A 72 -6.59 -13.17 -10.62
N VAL A 73 -6.72 -14.39 -11.17
CA VAL A 73 -6.50 -14.67 -12.58
C VAL A 73 -7.77 -15.28 -13.15
N ARG A 74 -8.32 -14.65 -14.19
CA ARG A 74 -9.60 -15.03 -14.76
C ARG A 74 -9.53 -15.03 -16.30
N ASP A 75 -10.43 -15.76 -16.93
CA ASP A 75 -10.80 -15.50 -18.31
C ASP A 75 -11.97 -14.48 -18.39
N ASN A 76 -12.58 -14.32 -19.54
CA ASN A 76 -13.70 -13.40 -19.74
C ASN A 76 -15.08 -14.01 -19.48
N LEU A 77 -15.15 -15.22 -18.90
CA LEU A 77 -16.40 -15.85 -18.53
C LEU A 77 -16.88 -15.43 -17.14
N PRO A 78 -18.17 -15.45 -16.83
CA PRO A 78 -18.70 -14.99 -15.54
C PRO A 78 -18.08 -15.65 -14.30
N ASP A 79 -17.80 -16.97 -14.35
CA ASP A 79 -17.17 -17.74 -13.27
C ASP A 79 -15.77 -18.24 -13.67
N GLY A 80 -15.09 -17.48 -14.51
CA GLY A 80 -13.89 -17.90 -15.24
C GLY A 80 -12.59 -17.79 -14.44
N GLY A 81 -12.55 -18.14 -13.15
CA GLY A 81 -11.32 -18.26 -12.40
C GLY A 81 -10.39 -19.32 -12.99
N LEU A 82 -9.12 -18.96 -13.22
CA LEU A 82 -8.12 -19.86 -13.79
C LEU A 82 -7.31 -20.51 -12.67
N GLY A 83 -7.71 -21.72 -12.28
CA GLY A 83 -7.04 -22.47 -11.22
C GLY A 83 -5.72 -23.11 -11.65
N ASN A 84 -4.80 -23.25 -10.70
CA ASN A 84 -3.45 -23.78 -10.91
C ASN A 84 -2.66 -23.06 -12.02
N HIS A 85 -2.95 -21.76 -12.23
CA HIS A 85 -2.25 -20.94 -13.21
C HIS A 85 -0.98 -20.38 -12.58
N SER A 86 0.16 -20.57 -13.25
CA SER A 86 1.45 -20.08 -12.78
C SER A 86 1.54 -18.55 -12.96
N LEU A 87 2.14 -17.87 -11.98
CA LEU A 87 2.38 -16.43 -11.98
C LEU A 87 3.83 -16.12 -11.66
N GLU A 88 4.38 -15.15 -12.35
CA GLU A 88 5.69 -14.56 -12.10
C GLU A 88 5.50 -13.14 -11.58
N ILE A 89 6.21 -12.78 -10.51
CA ILE A 89 6.08 -11.48 -9.85
C ILE A 89 7.43 -10.76 -9.95
N PHE A 90 7.37 -9.52 -10.41
CA PHE A 90 8.55 -8.69 -10.63
C PHE A 90 8.42 -7.37 -9.88
N ILE A 91 9.56 -6.81 -9.44
CA ILE A 91 9.70 -5.40 -9.06
C ILE A 91 10.75 -4.79 -9.98
N ASP A 92 10.38 -3.70 -10.68
CA ASP A 92 11.22 -3.01 -11.67
C ASP A 92 11.88 -3.96 -12.66
N GLY A 93 11.14 -4.99 -13.10
CA GLY A 93 11.64 -6.00 -14.03
C GLY A 93 12.51 -7.10 -13.42
N THR A 94 12.79 -7.06 -12.12
CA THR A 94 13.51 -8.12 -11.39
C THR A 94 12.52 -9.12 -10.83
N LEU A 95 12.69 -10.41 -11.14
CA LEU A 95 11.85 -11.49 -10.62
C LEU A 95 12.07 -11.65 -9.10
N ILE A 96 11.00 -11.48 -8.33
CA ILE A 96 11.01 -11.61 -6.86
C ILE A 96 10.32 -12.89 -6.37
N GLY A 97 9.47 -13.50 -7.19
CA GLY A 97 8.77 -14.72 -6.81
C GLY A 97 7.94 -15.33 -7.91
N ILE A 98 7.54 -16.58 -7.65
CA ILE A 98 6.62 -17.34 -8.47
C ILE A 98 5.55 -17.90 -7.53
N THR A 99 4.29 -17.84 -7.93
CA THR A 99 3.16 -18.43 -7.22
C THR A 99 2.19 -19.11 -8.20
N THR A 100 1.15 -19.74 -7.67
CA THR A 100 0.07 -20.34 -8.48
C THR A 100 -1.27 -19.95 -7.90
N THR A 101 -2.27 -19.84 -8.76
CA THR A 101 -3.64 -19.63 -8.32
C THR A 101 -4.23 -20.88 -7.68
N ASP A 102 -5.16 -20.70 -6.76
CA ASP A 102 -6.02 -21.76 -6.24
C ASP A 102 -7.07 -22.21 -7.28
N GLU A 103 -8.01 -23.07 -6.90
CA GLU A 103 -9.04 -23.60 -7.76
C GLU A 103 -10.03 -22.54 -8.28
N TYR A 104 -10.14 -21.38 -7.59
CA TYR A 104 -11.02 -20.26 -7.93
C TYR A 104 -10.31 -19.16 -8.72
N GLY A 105 -9.02 -19.31 -8.96
CA GLY A 105 -8.18 -18.33 -9.63
C GLY A 105 -7.64 -17.23 -8.71
N ASP A 106 -7.77 -17.38 -7.40
CA ASP A 106 -7.22 -16.44 -6.42
C ASP A 106 -5.75 -16.79 -6.15
N TRP A 107 -4.92 -15.77 -5.90
CA TRP A 107 -3.50 -15.94 -5.59
C TRP A 107 -3.03 -14.96 -4.53
N SER A 108 -1.97 -15.35 -3.83
CA SER A 108 -1.24 -14.49 -2.90
C SER A 108 0.25 -14.79 -2.93
N HIS A 109 1.04 -13.81 -2.56
CA HIS A 109 2.49 -13.92 -2.40
C HIS A 109 2.97 -12.97 -1.32
N THR A 110 3.89 -13.43 -0.48
CA THR A 110 4.54 -12.62 0.56
C THR A 110 6.02 -12.52 0.25
N TRP A 111 6.57 -11.33 0.35
CA TRP A 111 7.97 -11.07 0.12
C TRP A 111 8.49 -10.00 1.08
N VAL A 112 9.69 -10.18 1.64
CA VAL A 112 10.34 -9.20 2.52
C VAL A 112 11.06 -8.17 1.68
N ILE A 113 10.75 -6.88 1.90
CA ILE A 113 11.45 -5.77 1.24
C ILE A 113 12.91 -5.77 1.70
N SER A 114 13.80 -6.07 0.77
CA SER A 114 15.23 -6.14 1.07
C SER A 114 15.91 -4.79 0.91
N ASP A 115 17.04 -4.60 1.60
CA ASP A 115 17.90 -3.41 1.54
C ASP A 115 18.49 -3.12 0.14
N PHE A 116 18.25 -4.02 -0.83
CA PHE A 116 18.70 -3.82 -2.22
C PHE A 116 17.75 -2.93 -3.04
N LEU A 117 16.54 -2.68 -2.54
CA LEU A 117 15.62 -1.74 -3.17
C LEU A 117 15.77 -0.37 -2.51
N ASP A 118 16.03 0.63 -3.33
CA ASP A 118 16.02 2.02 -2.87
C ASP A 118 14.62 2.42 -2.40
N VAL A 119 14.53 3.37 -1.48
CA VAL A 119 13.24 3.97 -1.14
C VAL A 119 12.73 4.81 -2.30
N GLY A 120 11.45 4.70 -2.59
CA GLY A 120 10.89 5.38 -3.74
C GLY A 120 9.62 4.71 -4.26
N ILE A 121 9.23 5.10 -5.46
CA ILE A 121 8.11 4.50 -6.17
C ILE A 121 8.66 3.45 -7.13
N HIS A 122 8.18 2.23 -6.98
CA HIS A 122 8.55 1.06 -7.77
C HIS A 122 7.34 0.52 -8.52
N THR A 123 7.60 -0.20 -9.61
CA THR A 123 6.54 -0.88 -10.36
C THR A 123 6.55 -2.37 -10.01
N VAL A 124 5.42 -2.86 -9.48
CA VAL A 124 5.16 -4.29 -9.32
C VAL A 124 4.45 -4.78 -10.56
N THR A 125 5.01 -5.78 -11.23
CA THR A 125 4.40 -6.46 -12.38
C THR A 125 4.06 -7.90 -12.00
N VAL A 126 2.84 -8.31 -12.26
CA VAL A 126 2.42 -9.72 -12.15
C VAL A 126 2.10 -10.24 -13.54
N SER A 127 2.83 -11.26 -13.97
CA SER A 127 2.71 -11.88 -15.28
C SER A 127 2.18 -13.30 -15.15
N ALA A 128 1.15 -13.61 -15.92
CA ALA A 128 0.63 -14.95 -16.11
C ALA A 128 1.08 -15.45 -17.49
N PRO A 129 2.05 -16.36 -17.59
CA PRO A 129 2.47 -16.96 -18.86
C PRO A 129 1.32 -17.70 -19.55
N ALA A 130 1.45 -17.91 -20.86
CA ALA A 130 0.48 -18.73 -21.59
C ALA A 130 0.40 -20.14 -21.00
N GLN A 131 -0.81 -20.60 -20.69
CA GLN A 131 -1.04 -21.93 -20.13
C GLN A 131 -2.27 -22.58 -20.78
N GLY A 132 -2.11 -23.82 -21.27
CA GLY A 132 -3.17 -24.50 -21.99
C GLY A 132 -3.60 -23.72 -23.23
N TYR A 133 -4.88 -23.33 -23.26
CA TYR A 133 -5.45 -22.49 -24.32
C TYR A 133 -5.70 -21.05 -23.88
N HIS A 134 -5.06 -20.58 -22.84
CA HIS A 134 -5.10 -19.19 -22.39
C HIS A 134 -3.83 -18.46 -22.86
N ARG A 135 -4.00 -17.25 -23.36
CA ARG A 135 -2.91 -16.37 -23.78
C ARG A 135 -2.24 -15.77 -22.54
N PRO A 136 -1.01 -15.27 -22.63
CA PRO A 136 -0.41 -14.58 -21.50
C PRO A 136 -1.19 -13.32 -21.16
N GLY A 137 -1.16 -12.96 -19.87
CA GLY A 137 -1.70 -11.72 -19.35
C GLY A 137 -0.77 -11.11 -18.31
N SER A 138 -0.87 -9.80 -18.08
CA SER A 138 -0.09 -9.13 -17.04
C SER A 138 -0.83 -7.91 -16.51
N VAL A 139 -0.42 -7.45 -15.32
CA VAL A 139 -0.88 -6.22 -14.69
C VAL A 139 0.29 -5.56 -13.98
N ASP A 140 0.31 -4.22 -13.99
CA ASP A 140 1.27 -3.39 -13.29
C ASP A 140 0.56 -2.55 -12.22
N ALA A 141 1.26 -2.31 -11.10
CA ALA A 141 0.82 -1.39 -10.07
C ALA A 141 2.02 -0.69 -9.43
N ASN A 142 1.81 0.52 -8.91
CA ASN A 142 2.82 1.24 -8.17
C ASN A 142 2.87 0.76 -6.72
N LEU A 143 4.08 0.64 -6.18
CA LEU A 143 4.41 0.38 -4.80
C LEU A 143 5.31 1.49 -4.30
N THR A 144 5.02 2.07 -3.14
CA THR A 144 5.94 2.99 -2.47
C THR A 144 6.74 2.23 -1.42
N ILE A 145 8.08 2.28 -1.50
CA ILE A 145 8.97 1.79 -0.45
C ILE A 145 9.44 2.99 0.37
N ALA A 146 9.35 2.89 1.70
CA ALA A 146 9.63 3.96 2.63
C ALA A 146 10.55 3.49 3.77
N TYR A 147 11.17 4.46 4.48
CA TYR A 147 11.86 4.21 5.73
C TYR A 147 10.92 4.33 6.93
N HIS A 148 11.17 3.54 7.96
CA HIS A 148 10.60 3.78 9.28
C HIS A 148 11.22 5.04 9.91
N THR A 149 10.40 5.74 10.67
CA THR A 149 10.85 6.86 11.48
C THR A 149 10.80 6.49 12.95
N ALA A 150 11.65 7.13 13.74
CA ALA A 150 11.58 7.05 15.18
C ALA A 150 11.58 8.46 15.78
N LEU A 151 10.85 8.61 16.88
CA LEU A 151 10.73 9.84 17.63
C LEU A 151 11.15 9.59 19.07
N THR A 152 12.16 10.33 19.54
CA THR A 152 12.53 10.36 20.97
C THR A 152 12.11 11.68 21.58
N LEU A 153 11.63 11.62 22.81
CA LEU A 153 11.24 12.79 23.60
C LEU A 153 11.90 12.81 24.96
N GLN A 154 12.26 14.01 25.41
CA GLN A 154 12.68 14.33 26.75
C GLN A 154 11.81 15.49 27.25
N VAL A 155 11.42 15.43 28.49
CA VAL A 155 10.71 16.50 29.21
C VAL A 155 11.45 16.83 30.48
N ASP A 156 11.63 18.12 30.78
CA ASP A 156 12.33 18.56 31.98
C ASP A 156 11.57 18.14 33.24
N SER A 157 10.26 18.29 33.22
CA SER A 157 9.36 17.86 34.28
C SER A 157 8.02 17.45 33.72
N ILE A 158 7.52 16.28 34.12
CA ILE A 158 6.18 15.83 33.77
C ILE A 158 5.08 16.51 34.60
N SER A 159 5.45 17.33 35.60
CA SER A 159 4.51 17.93 36.53
C SER A 159 4.91 19.34 36.88
N GLU A 160 4.13 20.31 36.43
CA GLU A 160 4.39 21.72 36.62
C GLU A 160 3.22 22.44 37.31
N THR A 161 3.48 23.57 37.94
CA THR A 161 2.45 24.44 38.53
C THR A 161 1.83 25.35 37.47
N ARG A 162 0.60 25.78 37.69
CA ARG A 162 -0.06 26.78 36.86
C ARG A 162 0.74 28.07 36.83
N GLY A 163 0.92 28.63 35.64
CA GLY A 163 1.81 29.76 35.39
C GLY A 163 3.27 29.38 35.10
N GLY A 164 3.63 28.11 35.25
CA GLY A 164 4.91 27.56 34.82
C GLY A 164 4.89 27.16 33.33
N SER A 165 5.83 26.33 32.92
CA SER A 165 5.92 25.85 31.54
C SER A 165 6.39 24.40 31.49
N TRP A 166 5.81 23.59 30.60
CA TRP A 166 6.40 22.33 30.21
C TRP A 166 7.43 22.59 29.10
N ASN A 167 8.62 22.04 29.26
CA ASN A 167 9.67 22.12 28.25
C ASN A 167 9.95 20.72 27.73
N PHE A 168 9.81 20.57 26.45
CA PHE A 168 10.06 19.33 25.72
C PHE A 168 11.22 19.54 24.77
N SER A 169 12.02 18.51 24.60
CA SER A 169 12.95 18.38 23.49
C SER A 169 12.84 17.01 22.89
N GLY A 170 12.97 16.92 21.57
CA GLY A 170 12.83 15.66 20.88
C GLY A 170 13.71 15.59 19.64
N ARG A 171 13.80 14.39 19.08
CA ARG A 171 14.52 14.13 17.86
C ARG A 171 13.74 13.15 16.99
N LEU A 172 13.45 13.56 15.76
CA LEU A 172 12.91 12.72 14.69
C LEU A 172 14.07 12.23 13.83
N PHE A 173 14.11 10.92 13.54
CA PHE A 173 15.20 10.32 12.78
C PHE A 173 14.75 9.11 11.98
N ASP A 174 15.52 8.75 10.95
CA ASP A 174 15.41 7.53 10.20
C ASP A 174 15.96 6.36 11.02
N SER A 175 15.13 5.36 11.31
CA SER A 175 15.52 4.21 12.13
C SER A 175 16.11 3.05 11.33
N ASP A 176 15.96 3.04 10.01
CA ASP A 176 16.43 1.96 9.15
C ASP A 176 17.85 2.19 8.64
N THR A 177 18.27 3.45 8.55
CA THR A 177 19.61 3.79 8.09
C THR A 177 20.63 3.75 9.23
N ALA A 178 21.78 3.13 8.97
CA ALA A 178 22.88 3.06 9.94
C ALA A 178 23.32 4.46 10.41
N GLY A 179 23.44 4.64 11.72
CA GLY A 179 23.74 5.94 12.33
C GLY A 179 22.50 6.77 12.64
N ALA A 180 21.33 6.30 12.31
CA ALA A 180 20.03 6.94 12.60
C ALA A 180 20.04 8.45 12.30
N PRO A 181 20.20 8.87 11.03
CA PRO A 181 20.29 10.27 10.66
C PRO A 181 19.03 11.03 11.04
N GLY A 182 19.22 12.24 11.61
CA GLY A 182 18.11 13.14 11.92
C GLY A 182 17.40 13.61 10.65
N LEU A 183 16.08 13.77 10.73
CA LEU A 183 15.28 14.26 9.62
C LEU A 183 15.08 15.77 9.73
N GLU A 184 15.80 16.51 8.88
CA GLU A 184 15.75 17.96 8.77
C GLU A 184 14.46 18.44 8.07
N ASP A 185 13.99 19.63 8.42
CA ASP A 185 12.84 20.31 7.81
C ASP A 185 11.57 19.46 7.79
N ARG A 186 11.29 18.74 8.92
CA ARG A 186 10.06 17.97 9.09
C ARG A 186 9.14 18.67 10.07
N GLU A 187 7.87 18.73 9.74
CA GLU A 187 6.84 19.29 10.60
C GLU A 187 6.42 18.27 11.66
N ILE A 188 6.44 18.69 12.93
CA ILE A 188 5.88 17.96 14.07
C ILE A 188 4.66 18.73 14.55
N ILE A 189 3.50 18.07 14.52
CA ILE A 189 2.23 18.59 15.03
C ILE A 189 2.14 18.22 16.50
N ILE A 190 1.80 19.18 17.36
CA ILE A 190 1.70 18.96 18.79
C ILE A 190 0.28 19.30 19.23
N SER A 191 -0.36 18.33 19.89
CA SER A 191 -1.70 18.45 20.43
C SER A 191 -1.71 18.26 21.94
N LEU A 192 -2.56 19.02 22.63
CA LEU A 192 -2.84 18.89 24.06
C LEU A 192 -4.32 18.60 24.24
N ASP A 193 -4.65 17.48 24.91
CA ASP A 193 -6.03 17.00 25.08
C ASP A 193 -6.81 16.93 23.74
N GLY A 194 -6.13 16.55 22.66
CA GLY A 194 -6.69 16.42 21.31
C GLY A 194 -6.85 17.76 20.56
N LEU A 195 -6.37 18.89 21.11
CA LEU A 195 -6.36 20.18 20.42
C LEU A 195 -4.94 20.52 19.99
N GLU A 196 -4.75 20.82 18.72
CA GLU A 196 -3.46 21.30 18.20
C GLU A 196 -3.06 22.60 18.89
N ILE A 197 -1.84 22.63 19.45
CA ILE A 197 -1.30 23.79 20.17
C ILE A 197 -0.10 24.41 19.46
N GLU A 198 0.66 23.63 18.65
CA GLU A 198 1.86 24.12 17.99
C GLU A 198 2.23 23.22 16.81
N ARG A 199 2.96 23.77 15.86
CA ARG A 199 3.67 23.07 14.78
C ARG A 199 5.11 23.50 14.78
N LEU A 200 6.03 22.55 14.89
CA LEU A 200 7.47 22.79 14.91
C LEU A 200 8.13 22.16 13.68
N THR A 201 9.20 22.77 13.23
CA THR A 201 10.06 22.21 12.19
C THR A 201 11.35 21.69 12.82
N THR A 202 11.76 20.48 12.45
CA THR A 202 13.00 19.88 12.93
C THR A 202 14.24 20.57 12.34
N ALA A 203 15.29 20.71 13.13
CA ALA A 203 16.60 21.20 12.71
C ALA A 203 17.38 20.15 11.89
N SER A 204 18.60 20.49 11.43
CA SER A 204 19.43 19.63 10.55
C SER A 204 19.80 18.25 11.12
N ASP A 205 19.77 18.12 12.46
CA ASP A 205 20.00 16.87 13.17
C ASP A 205 18.70 16.15 13.60
N GLY A 206 17.54 16.67 13.14
CA GLY A 206 16.21 16.17 13.46
C GLY A 206 15.68 16.63 14.82
N VAL A 207 16.42 17.49 15.53
CA VAL A 207 16.04 17.99 16.86
C VAL A 207 14.96 19.07 16.75
N PHE A 208 14.04 19.07 17.72
CA PHE A 208 13.05 20.12 17.93
C PHE A 208 12.88 20.38 19.43
N SER A 209 12.34 21.54 19.78
CA SER A 209 12.03 21.88 21.16
C SER A 209 10.74 22.69 21.26
N LEU A 210 9.98 22.46 22.32
CA LEU A 210 8.76 23.16 22.68
C LEU A 210 8.83 23.66 24.10
N GLN A 211 8.47 24.92 24.29
CA GLN A 211 8.12 25.47 25.60
C GLN A 211 6.63 25.83 25.57
N HIS A 212 5.82 25.08 26.31
CA HIS A 212 4.39 25.34 26.43
C HIS A 212 4.05 25.96 27.77
N SER A 213 3.57 27.21 27.76
CA SER A 213 3.22 27.96 28.99
C SER A 213 1.86 27.50 29.52
N LEU A 214 1.80 27.14 30.80
CA LEU A 214 0.59 26.74 31.49
C LEU A 214 -0.23 27.96 31.91
N GLY A 215 -1.37 28.17 31.26
CA GLY A 215 -2.31 29.19 31.70
C GLY A 215 -2.86 28.90 33.09
N PHE A 216 -3.25 29.96 33.83
CA PHE A 216 -3.87 29.81 35.14
C PHE A 216 -5.23 29.11 35.13
N LEU A 217 -5.86 29.02 33.94
CA LEU A 217 -7.16 28.36 33.74
C LEU A 217 -7.06 26.89 33.35
N ILE A 218 -5.87 26.36 33.08
CA ILE A 218 -5.71 24.94 32.77
C ILE A 218 -6.30 24.08 33.88
N ALA A 219 -6.98 22.98 33.56
CA ALA A 219 -7.52 22.07 34.57
C ALA A 219 -6.37 21.49 35.41
N ARG A 220 -6.67 21.10 36.67
CA ARG A 220 -5.71 20.36 37.49
C ARG A 220 -5.79 18.90 37.12
N GLY A 221 -4.63 18.23 37.09
CA GLY A 221 -4.57 16.80 36.82
C GLY A 221 -3.74 16.45 35.60
N GLY A 222 -3.99 15.27 35.06
CA GLY A 222 -3.31 14.79 33.86
C GLY A 222 -3.88 15.41 32.60
N HIS A 223 -2.98 15.71 31.68
CA HIS A 223 -3.25 16.18 30.32
C HIS A 223 -2.47 15.33 29.35
N ASP A 224 -3.11 14.88 28.26
CA ASP A 224 -2.46 14.08 27.23
C ASP A 224 -1.86 15.01 26.18
N ILE A 225 -0.56 14.86 25.96
CA ILE A 225 0.17 15.55 24.92
C ILE A 225 0.63 14.55 23.87
N GLU A 226 0.36 14.89 22.62
CA GLU A 226 0.69 14.09 21.44
C GLU A 226 1.68 14.85 20.56
N PHE A 227 2.66 14.14 20.02
CA PHE A 227 3.61 14.61 19.03
C PHE A 227 3.45 13.72 17.80
N LEU A 228 3.00 14.30 16.69
CA LEU A 228 2.70 13.59 15.45
C LEU A 228 3.60 14.09 14.32
N PHE A 229 4.31 13.18 13.68
CA PHE A 229 4.85 13.35 12.35
C PHE A 229 3.95 12.57 11.37
N GLU A 230 3.28 13.27 10.45
CA GLU A 230 2.33 12.65 9.50
C GLU A 230 2.98 11.79 8.41
N GLY A 231 4.31 11.73 8.37
CA GLY A 231 5.05 11.15 7.28
C GLY A 231 5.24 12.16 6.14
N GLN A 232 6.35 12.07 5.44
CA GLN A 232 6.65 12.95 4.31
C GLN A 232 7.62 12.29 3.35
N LYS A 233 7.35 12.37 2.03
CA LYS A 233 8.12 11.70 0.99
C LYS A 233 8.13 10.18 1.23
N PHE A 234 9.31 9.63 1.53
CA PHE A 234 9.53 8.20 1.75
C PHE A 234 9.83 7.89 3.23
N TYR A 235 9.24 8.65 4.16
CA TYR A 235 9.31 8.42 5.59
C TYR A 235 7.92 8.17 6.14
N LEU A 236 7.75 7.07 6.88
CA LEU A 236 6.47 6.70 7.48
C LEU A 236 6.06 7.65 8.61
N PRO A 237 4.76 7.82 8.87
CA PRO A 237 4.28 8.58 10.01
C PRO A 237 4.67 7.93 11.33
N ILE A 238 4.82 8.75 12.37
CA ILE A 238 5.02 8.30 13.75
C ILE A 238 4.33 9.22 14.74
N GLU A 239 3.75 8.64 15.76
CA GLU A 239 3.06 9.31 16.85
C GLU A 239 3.71 8.94 18.18
N TYR A 240 3.82 9.91 19.09
CA TYR A 240 4.28 9.70 20.46
C TYR A 240 3.34 10.42 21.43
N ASN A 241 2.77 9.65 22.36
CA ASN A 241 1.83 10.13 23.37
C ASN A 241 2.42 10.03 24.78
N MET A 242 2.17 11.04 25.61
CA MET A 242 2.51 11.01 27.02
C MET A 242 1.53 11.86 27.84
N THR A 243 1.42 11.55 29.14
CA THR A 243 0.63 12.34 30.07
C THR A 243 1.52 13.26 30.88
N VAL A 244 1.17 14.55 30.95
CA VAL A 244 1.81 15.59 31.80
C VAL A 244 0.80 16.10 32.83
N TYR A 245 1.28 16.71 33.91
CA TYR A 245 0.40 17.08 35.01
C TYR A 245 0.48 18.58 35.35
N ALA A 246 -0.68 19.23 35.40
CA ALA A 246 -0.86 20.59 35.88
C ALA A 246 -1.23 20.60 37.39
N ARG A 247 -0.41 21.25 38.21
CA ARG A 247 -0.62 21.40 39.65
C ARG A 247 -1.06 22.82 39.98
N ALA A 248 -1.64 23.01 41.14
CA ALA A 248 -1.84 24.34 41.74
C ALA A 248 -1.09 24.45 43.03
N ASP A 249 -0.48 25.59 43.26
CA ASP A 249 0.09 25.93 44.53
C ASP A 249 -1.01 26.16 45.57
N VAL A 250 -0.72 25.78 46.81
CA VAL A 250 -1.58 26.05 47.95
C VAL A 250 -0.79 26.91 48.92
N GLU A 251 -1.21 28.14 49.14
CA GLU A 251 -0.67 29.00 50.15
C GLU A 251 -1.50 28.85 51.44
N ILE A 252 -0.81 28.51 52.54
CA ILE A 252 -1.44 28.42 53.87
C ILE A 252 -1.07 29.68 54.66
N GLY A 253 -2.01 30.60 54.77
CA GLY A 253 -1.90 31.77 55.62
C GLY A 253 -2.36 31.45 57.04
N ILE A 254 -1.49 31.67 58.07
CA ILE A 254 -1.86 31.59 59.46
C ILE A 254 -2.28 32.98 59.91
N LEU A 255 -3.55 33.20 60.17
CA LEU A 255 -4.06 34.41 60.78
C LEU A 255 -3.93 34.28 62.31
N TRP A 256 -2.96 35.02 62.86
CA TRP A 256 -2.86 35.19 64.33
C TRP A 256 -3.88 36.22 64.78
N GLN A 257 -4.86 35.81 65.55
CA GLN A 257 -5.74 36.73 66.25
C GLN A 257 -5.16 36.92 67.68
N THR A 258 -4.55 38.06 67.95
CA THR A 258 -4.03 38.42 69.23
C THR A 258 -5.10 39.25 69.99
N ASP A 259 -6.13 38.63 70.47
CA ASP A 259 -6.97 39.25 71.53
C ASP A 259 -6.58 38.63 72.86
N ILE A 260 -5.60 39.27 73.51
CA ILE A 260 -5.37 39.08 74.96
C ILE A 260 -6.25 40.12 75.65
N ILE A 261 -7.43 39.69 76.11
CA ILE A 261 -8.19 40.48 77.10
C ILE A 261 -7.74 40.03 78.47
N ILE A 262 -7.17 40.99 79.20
CA ILE A 262 -6.83 40.85 80.65
C ILE A 262 -8.03 41.30 81.47
#